data_2dedf368b37c59c3cf1b56a2e5535058
#
_entry.id   2dedf368b37c59c3cf1b56a2e5535058
#
_cell.length_a   1.000
_cell.length_b   1.000
_cell.length_c   1.000
_cell.angle_alpha   90.00
_cell.angle_beta   90.00
_cell.angle_gamma   90.00
#
_symmetry.space_group_name_H-M   'P 1'
#
loop_
_entity.id
_entity.type
_entity.pdbx_description
1 polymer ?
#
loop_
_entity_poly.entity_id
_entity_poly.type
_entity_poly.pdbx_seq_one_letter_code
_entity_poly.pdbx_strand_id
1 'polypeptide(L)'
;MITLTERLDDHIAVRRSLGYDLSFAARVLRGFTRFADQEGTDHITVDLFLRWKKGFGKADNNTWSARLGMVRVFAGWLEGHDARTEVPPLGLIAGKLRRGRPYIYSEAEVEMIVARAAKLPSRYGIRGWTCSTLFGLIAVTGLRINEAIALDEGDVDLDEGVITVKRGKNGTARFVPLAPSTVARLRAYRAERTRLLGATTGPFFMIESGERPTDCCARYNFAIVSQDLGLRAPQRFCKHGRGPRIHDLRHTFAVRTIMGWYRKGLDPDREMIKLSTYLGHAKPEHTYWYIEAVPELLQLASARAERSLAASASQKGGAR
;
A
#
# COMPACT_ATOMS: atom_id res chain seq x y z
N MET A 1 30.28 20.21 21.20
CA MET A 1 30.12 20.19 19.71
C MET A 1 28.74 19.56 19.47
N ILE A 2 27.88 20.22 18.70
CA ILE A 2 26.53 19.71 18.40
C ILE A 2 26.67 18.55 17.42
N THR A 3 26.13 17.37 17.73
CA THR A 3 26.22 16.17 16.88
C THR A 3 25.26 16.26 15.70
N LEU A 4 25.50 15.47 14.64
CA LEU A 4 24.53 15.35 13.53
C LEU A 4 23.20 14.75 13.98
N THR A 5 23.21 13.91 15.01
CA THR A 5 21.96 13.36 15.57
C THR A 5 21.14 14.44 16.26
N GLU A 6 21.74 15.35 17.02
CA GLU A 6 21.04 16.50 17.62
C GLU A 6 20.46 17.43 16.55
N ARG A 7 21.26 17.76 15.51
CA ARG A 7 20.77 18.54 14.35
C ARG A 7 19.59 17.86 13.62
N LEU A 8 19.63 16.53 13.51
CA LEU A 8 18.51 15.80 12.91
C LEU A 8 17.24 15.90 13.76
N ASP A 9 17.36 15.83 15.09
CA ASP A 9 16.20 15.93 15.96
C ASP A 9 15.55 17.31 15.87
N ASP A 10 16.33 18.38 15.75
CA ASP A 10 15.83 19.74 15.48
C ASP A 10 15.10 19.79 14.12
N HIS A 11 15.71 19.27 13.07
CA HIS A 11 15.08 19.19 11.74
C HIS A 11 13.75 18.46 11.77
N ILE A 12 13.70 17.30 12.44
CA ILE A 12 12.48 16.49 12.56
C ILE A 12 11.43 17.24 13.37
N ALA A 13 11.80 17.92 14.45
CA ALA A 13 10.87 18.70 15.27
C ALA A 13 10.20 19.81 14.45
N VAL A 14 10.98 20.59 13.70
CA VAL A 14 10.47 21.64 12.81
C VAL A 14 9.54 21.07 11.74
N ARG A 15 9.94 19.97 11.09
CA ARG A 15 9.10 19.37 10.04
C ARG A 15 7.79 18.78 10.57
N ARG A 16 7.82 18.22 11.78
CA ARG A 16 6.60 17.70 12.44
C ARG A 16 5.66 18.81 12.87
N SER A 17 6.16 19.94 13.36
CA SER A 17 5.32 21.10 13.67
C SER A 17 4.59 21.66 12.44
N LEU A 18 5.15 21.44 11.24
CA LEU A 18 4.52 21.76 9.95
C LEU A 18 3.59 20.65 9.41
N GLY A 19 3.29 19.61 10.21
CA GLY A 19 2.35 18.56 9.87
C GLY A 19 2.90 17.38 9.05
N TYR A 20 4.23 17.26 8.86
CA TYR A 20 4.81 16.12 8.13
C TYR A 20 4.95 14.88 9.03
N ASP A 21 4.44 13.73 8.57
CA ASP A 21 4.77 12.43 9.16
C ASP A 21 6.12 11.94 8.61
N LEU A 22 7.14 12.04 9.43
CA LEU A 22 8.51 11.63 9.09
C LEU A 22 8.93 10.31 9.74
N SER A 23 7.99 9.48 10.22
CA SER A 23 8.29 8.26 10.99
C SER A 23 9.30 7.34 10.30
N PHE A 24 9.15 7.10 9.01
CA PHE A 24 10.08 6.29 8.24
C PHE A 24 11.40 7.03 7.94
N ALA A 25 11.32 8.29 7.49
CA ALA A 25 12.50 9.09 7.16
C ALA A 25 13.37 9.31 8.40
N ALA A 26 12.78 9.62 9.57
CA ALA A 26 13.49 9.77 10.84
C ALA A 26 14.27 8.51 11.22
N ARG A 27 13.68 7.31 11.03
CA ARG A 27 14.38 6.05 11.31
C ARG A 27 15.59 5.84 10.41
N VAL A 28 15.45 6.13 9.11
CA VAL A 28 16.54 6.01 8.15
C VAL A 28 17.65 7.02 8.45
N LEU A 29 17.27 8.28 8.67
CA LEU A 29 18.21 9.38 8.94
C LEU A 29 18.95 9.17 10.27
N ARG A 30 18.29 8.67 11.33
CA ARG A 30 18.98 8.31 12.58
C ARG A 30 20.02 7.20 12.38
N GLY A 31 19.82 6.29 11.42
CA GLY A 31 20.84 5.31 11.06
C GLY A 31 22.06 5.99 10.40
N PHE A 32 21.83 7.01 9.60
CA PHE A 32 22.87 7.77 8.94
C PHE A 32 23.63 8.69 9.92
N THR A 33 22.90 9.46 10.76
CA THR A 33 23.55 10.39 11.70
C THR A 33 24.35 9.65 12.79
N ARG A 34 23.85 8.53 13.29
CA ARG A 34 24.65 7.69 14.22
C ARG A 34 25.96 7.19 13.60
N PHE A 35 25.91 6.81 12.33
CA PHE A 35 27.12 6.44 11.60
C PHE A 35 28.08 7.66 11.50
N ALA A 36 27.57 8.84 11.17
CA ALA A 36 28.36 10.07 11.10
C ALA A 36 28.98 10.44 12.47
N ASP A 37 28.19 10.36 13.54
CA ASP A 37 28.67 10.62 14.91
C ASP A 37 29.78 9.63 15.33
N GLN A 38 29.68 8.34 14.92
CA GLN A 38 30.72 7.32 15.14
C GLN A 38 32.00 7.61 14.34
N GLU A 39 31.88 8.20 13.15
CA GLU A 39 33.00 8.67 12.32
C GLU A 39 33.58 10.02 12.82
N GLY A 40 33.03 10.59 13.88
CA GLY A 40 33.46 11.89 14.44
C GLY A 40 33.13 13.08 13.54
N THR A 41 32.12 12.98 12.69
CA THR A 41 31.77 14.00 11.69
C THR A 41 30.48 14.72 12.08
N ASP A 42 30.52 16.07 12.10
CA ASP A 42 29.43 16.97 12.48
C ASP A 42 28.72 17.63 11.28
N HIS A 43 29.13 17.34 10.05
CA HIS A 43 28.56 17.84 8.80
C HIS A 43 28.42 16.71 7.77
N ILE A 44 27.61 16.92 6.75
CA ILE A 44 27.33 15.92 5.71
C ILE A 44 28.25 16.17 4.51
N THR A 45 28.90 15.09 4.02
CA THR A 45 29.61 15.08 2.74
C THR A 45 29.11 13.96 1.84
N VAL A 46 29.36 14.07 0.55
CA VAL A 46 29.06 12.99 -0.41
C VAL A 46 29.82 11.73 -0.05
N ASP A 47 31.09 11.86 0.35
CA ASP A 47 31.91 10.72 0.78
C ASP A 47 31.34 10.01 2.02
N LEU A 48 30.90 10.77 3.02
CA LEU A 48 30.25 10.21 4.21
C LEU A 48 29.02 9.37 3.85
N PHE A 49 28.18 9.86 2.95
CA PHE A 49 27.02 9.10 2.48
C PHE A 49 27.43 7.80 1.75
N LEU A 50 28.48 7.85 0.91
CA LEU A 50 28.97 6.66 0.18
C LEU A 50 29.60 5.63 1.12
N ARG A 51 30.34 6.06 2.16
CA ARG A 51 30.86 5.18 3.21
C ARG A 51 29.73 4.50 4.00
N TRP A 52 28.73 5.28 4.41
CA TRP A 52 27.53 4.72 5.05
C TRP A 52 26.82 3.65 4.18
N LYS A 53 26.66 3.97 2.87
CA LYS A 53 26.09 3.02 1.91
C LYS A 53 26.90 1.73 1.85
N LYS A 54 28.21 1.81 1.84
CA LYS A 54 29.12 0.65 1.74
C LYS A 54 29.04 -0.23 2.98
N GLY A 55 28.91 0.36 4.17
CA GLY A 55 28.83 -0.34 5.46
C GLY A 55 27.45 -0.94 5.78
N PHE A 56 26.38 -0.53 5.11
CA PHE A 56 25.00 -0.83 5.52
C PHE A 56 24.35 -2.00 4.74
N GLY A 57 25.03 -3.12 4.58
CA GLY A 57 24.42 -4.35 4.07
C GLY A 57 23.94 -4.30 2.60
N LYS A 58 23.24 -5.35 2.18
CA LYS A 58 22.79 -5.58 0.80
C LYS A 58 21.41 -4.99 0.55
N ALA A 59 21.28 -3.70 0.28
CA ALA A 59 20.07 -3.09 -0.25
C ALA A 59 20.25 -2.82 -1.75
N ASP A 60 19.13 -2.85 -2.51
CA ASP A 60 19.13 -2.50 -3.94
C ASP A 60 19.33 -1.00 -4.18
N ASN A 61 19.64 -0.63 -5.42
CA ASN A 61 19.86 0.76 -5.80
C ASN A 61 18.60 1.63 -5.65
N ASN A 62 17.38 1.08 -5.80
CA ASN A 62 16.15 1.84 -5.59
C ASN A 62 15.98 2.23 -4.12
N THR A 63 16.29 1.31 -3.21
CA THR A 63 16.30 1.58 -1.77
C THR A 63 17.33 2.65 -1.43
N TRP A 64 18.54 2.58 -2.01
CA TRP A 64 19.57 3.57 -1.79
C TRP A 64 19.26 4.92 -2.41
N SER A 65 18.65 4.98 -3.58
CA SER A 65 18.16 6.22 -4.19
C SER A 65 17.09 6.89 -3.32
N ALA A 66 16.18 6.11 -2.73
CA ALA A 66 15.19 6.63 -1.78
C ALA A 66 15.84 7.18 -0.49
N ARG A 67 16.84 6.47 0.08
CA ARG A 67 17.61 6.93 1.24
C ARG A 67 18.41 8.20 0.91
N LEU A 68 19.02 8.25 -0.26
CA LEU A 68 19.70 9.44 -0.76
C LEU A 68 18.76 10.65 -0.78
N GLY A 69 17.52 10.47 -1.28
CA GLY A 69 16.51 11.52 -1.27
C GLY A 69 16.22 12.07 0.13
N MET A 70 16.17 11.19 1.15
CA MET A 70 15.97 11.61 2.55
C MET A 70 17.17 12.38 3.08
N VAL A 71 18.40 11.88 2.86
CA VAL A 71 19.64 12.55 3.27
C VAL A 71 19.77 13.91 2.57
N ARG A 72 19.43 14.01 1.29
CA ARG A 72 19.45 15.28 0.56
C ARG A 72 18.53 16.34 1.17
N VAL A 73 17.31 15.95 1.57
CA VAL A 73 16.37 16.91 2.23
C VAL A 73 16.94 17.40 3.55
N PHE A 74 17.54 16.52 4.33
CA PHE A 74 18.20 16.90 5.58
C PHE A 74 19.45 17.73 5.34
N ALA A 75 20.31 17.36 4.38
CA ALA A 75 21.51 18.09 4.02
C ALA A 75 21.19 19.51 3.54
N GLY A 76 20.16 19.70 2.70
CA GLY A 76 19.74 21.03 2.25
C GLY A 76 19.21 21.93 3.37
N TRP A 77 18.63 21.33 4.45
CA TRP A 77 18.30 22.09 5.64
C TRP A 77 19.56 22.44 6.47
N LEU A 78 20.47 21.47 6.60
CA LEU A 78 21.69 21.61 7.38
C LEU A 78 22.69 22.58 6.75
N GLU A 79 22.80 22.65 5.42
CA GLU A 79 23.61 23.56 4.66
C GLU A 79 23.34 25.02 5.05
N GLY A 80 22.08 25.39 5.32
CA GLY A 80 21.73 26.72 5.84
C GLY A 80 22.21 27.00 7.27
N HIS A 81 22.72 25.99 8.00
CA HIS A 81 23.26 26.13 9.36
C HIS A 81 24.76 25.86 9.43
N ASP A 82 25.30 25.12 8.48
CA ASP A 82 26.71 24.76 8.39
C ASP A 82 27.15 24.65 6.92
N ALA A 83 27.85 25.63 6.42
CA ALA A 83 28.33 25.75 5.04
C ALA A 83 29.32 24.63 4.63
N ARG A 84 29.84 23.83 5.57
CA ARG A 84 30.68 22.66 5.28
C ARG A 84 29.84 21.49 4.73
N THR A 85 28.54 21.55 4.92
CA THR A 85 27.64 20.48 4.48
C THR A 85 27.48 20.50 2.98
N GLU A 86 27.68 19.34 2.37
CA GLU A 86 27.41 19.08 0.95
C GLU A 86 26.03 18.50 0.79
N VAL A 87 25.24 19.00 -0.15
CA VAL A 87 23.98 18.36 -0.59
C VAL A 87 24.31 17.35 -1.69
N PRO A 88 24.25 16.02 -1.42
CA PRO A 88 24.62 15.03 -2.42
C PRO A 88 23.83 15.22 -3.72
N PRO A 89 24.44 15.10 -4.93
CA PRO A 89 23.77 15.42 -6.19
C PRO A 89 22.60 14.47 -6.49
N LEU A 90 21.62 14.98 -7.25
CA LEU A 90 20.57 14.14 -7.83
C LEU A 90 21.20 13.10 -8.75
N GLY A 91 20.70 11.86 -8.67
CA GLY A 91 21.20 10.80 -9.55
C GLY A 91 22.53 10.16 -9.12
N LEU A 92 23.15 10.58 -8.00
CA LEU A 92 24.34 9.94 -7.45
C LEU A 92 24.21 8.41 -7.32
N ILE A 93 23.01 7.94 -7.02
CA ILE A 93 22.67 6.52 -7.03
C ILE A 93 21.68 6.27 -8.17
N ALA A 94 22.10 5.44 -9.14
CA ALA A 94 21.26 5.04 -10.26
C ALA A 94 20.10 4.13 -9.77
N GLY A 95 18.98 4.73 -9.40
CA GLY A 95 17.75 4.07 -9.06
C GLY A 95 16.75 4.23 -10.22
N LYS A 96 16.26 3.12 -10.78
CA LYS A 96 15.14 3.14 -11.73
C LYS A 96 13.93 2.53 -11.04
N LEU A 97 13.02 3.37 -10.58
CA LEU A 97 11.75 2.91 -10.01
C LEU A 97 10.89 2.32 -11.13
N ARG A 98 11.09 1.04 -11.45
CA ARG A 98 10.16 0.30 -12.31
C ARG A 98 9.05 -0.26 -11.44
N ARG A 99 7.84 0.23 -11.64
CA ARG A 99 6.65 -0.38 -11.06
C ARG A 99 6.47 -1.77 -11.68
N GLY A 100 6.61 -2.82 -10.88
CA GLY A 100 6.38 -4.19 -11.35
C GLY A 100 4.91 -4.38 -11.75
N ARG A 101 4.65 -5.26 -12.73
CA ARG A 101 3.29 -5.66 -13.07
C ARG A 101 2.60 -6.26 -11.84
N PRO A 102 1.35 -5.89 -11.56
CA PRO A 102 0.60 -6.47 -10.46
C PRO A 102 0.22 -7.91 -10.80
N TYR A 103 0.14 -8.76 -9.81
CA TYR A 103 -0.52 -10.04 -9.97
C TYR A 103 -2.04 -9.82 -9.89
N ILE A 104 -2.78 -10.38 -10.85
CA ILE A 104 -4.23 -10.30 -10.87
C ILE A 104 -4.79 -11.67 -10.52
N TYR A 105 -5.33 -11.79 -9.32
CA TYR A 105 -5.93 -13.04 -8.84
C TYR A 105 -7.19 -13.40 -9.63
N SER A 106 -7.37 -14.67 -9.98
CA SER A 106 -8.65 -15.19 -10.44
C SER A 106 -9.68 -15.24 -9.30
N GLU A 107 -10.95 -15.40 -9.61
CA GLU A 107 -12.00 -15.54 -8.58
C GLU A 107 -11.76 -16.78 -7.71
N ALA A 108 -11.42 -17.88 -8.35
CA ALA A 108 -11.09 -19.12 -7.65
C ALA A 108 -9.88 -18.96 -6.71
N GLU A 109 -8.86 -18.23 -7.11
CA GLU A 109 -7.70 -17.97 -6.23
C GLU A 109 -8.09 -17.10 -5.02
N VAL A 110 -8.95 -16.10 -5.18
CA VAL A 110 -9.46 -15.30 -4.05
C VAL A 110 -10.26 -16.16 -3.10
N GLU A 111 -11.15 -17.02 -3.62
CA GLU A 111 -11.94 -17.95 -2.82
C GLU A 111 -11.05 -18.94 -2.06
N MET A 112 -10.06 -19.52 -2.73
CA MET A 112 -9.08 -20.42 -2.09
C MET A 112 -8.29 -19.72 -0.99
N ILE A 113 -7.86 -18.46 -1.21
CA ILE A 113 -7.15 -17.66 -0.20
C ILE A 113 -8.03 -17.45 1.03
N VAL A 114 -9.30 -17.05 0.86
CA VAL A 114 -10.25 -16.82 1.96
C VAL A 114 -10.55 -18.13 2.70
N ALA A 115 -10.82 -19.20 1.97
CA ALA A 115 -11.11 -20.51 2.54
C ALA A 115 -9.89 -21.08 3.31
N ARG A 116 -8.69 -20.96 2.77
CA ARG A 116 -7.46 -21.42 3.45
C ARG A 116 -7.13 -20.55 4.66
N ALA A 117 -7.33 -19.23 4.57
CA ALA A 117 -7.14 -18.32 5.70
C ALA A 117 -8.06 -18.65 6.88
N ALA A 118 -9.31 -19.06 6.61
CA ALA A 118 -10.24 -19.47 7.65
C ALA A 118 -9.77 -20.71 8.45
N LYS A 119 -8.89 -21.52 7.86
CA LYS A 119 -8.31 -22.73 8.47
C LYS A 119 -6.95 -22.49 9.13
N LEU A 120 -6.51 -21.24 9.30
CA LEU A 120 -5.26 -20.95 9.99
C LEU A 120 -5.35 -21.41 11.45
N PRO A 121 -4.33 -22.11 11.98
CA PRO A 121 -4.32 -22.56 13.36
C PRO A 121 -4.38 -21.36 14.32
N SER A 122 -5.18 -21.49 15.36
CA SER A 122 -5.48 -20.43 16.32
C SER A 122 -5.70 -21.03 17.71
N ARG A 123 -5.09 -20.47 18.73
CA ARG A 123 -5.26 -20.93 20.11
C ARG A 123 -6.68 -20.70 20.63
N TYR A 124 -7.24 -19.52 20.29
CA TYR A 124 -8.59 -19.11 20.74
C TYR A 124 -9.61 -19.03 19.60
N GLY A 125 -9.28 -19.51 18.40
CA GLY A 125 -10.21 -19.60 17.27
C GLY A 125 -10.34 -18.35 16.42
N ILE A 126 -9.87 -17.18 16.84
CA ILE A 126 -10.11 -15.91 16.15
C ILE A 126 -9.23 -15.67 14.91
N ARG A 127 -8.00 -16.22 14.87
CA ARG A 127 -7.02 -15.93 13.80
C ARG A 127 -7.57 -16.25 12.40
N GLY A 128 -8.22 -17.40 12.24
CA GLY A 128 -8.82 -17.80 10.97
C GLY A 128 -9.94 -16.85 10.54
N TRP A 129 -10.80 -16.48 11.48
CA TRP A 129 -11.87 -15.52 11.26
C TRP A 129 -11.33 -14.14 10.85
N THR A 130 -10.34 -13.61 11.59
CA THR A 130 -9.73 -12.32 11.30
C THR A 130 -9.05 -12.32 9.93
N CYS A 131 -8.21 -13.30 9.64
CA CYS A 131 -7.47 -13.34 8.38
C CYS A 131 -8.38 -13.52 7.17
N SER A 132 -9.32 -14.47 7.23
CA SER A 132 -10.24 -14.72 6.10
C SER A 132 -11.13 -13.51 5.81
N THR A 133 -11.66 -12.88 6.86
CA THR A 133 -12.53 -11.71 6.70
C THR A 133 -11.74 -10.48 6.23
N LEU A 134 -10.53 -10.24 6.76
CA LEU A 134 -9.66 -9.14 6.33
C LEU A 134 -9.24 -9.28 4.86
N PHE A 135 -8.82 -10.49 4.44
CA PHE A 135 -8.41 -10.72 3.05
C PHE A 135 -9.59 -10.63 2.09
N GLY A 136 -10.74 -11.19 2.46
CA GLY A 136 -11.98 -11.06 1.71
C GLY A 136 -12.42 -9.60 1.57
N LEU A 137 -12.41 -8.83 2.66
CA LEU A 137 -12.75 -7.41 2.63
C LEU A 137 -11.86 -6.62 1.67
N ILE A 138 -10.53 -6.83 1.73
CA ILE A 138 -9.59 -6.16 0.82
C ILE A 138 -9.87 -6.55 -0.65
N ALA A 139 -10.19 -7.82 -0.91
CA ALA A 139 -10.47 -8.32 -2.25
C ALA A 139 -11.74 -7.70 -2.88
N VAL A 140 -12.78 -7.45 -2.07
CA VAL A 140 -14.08 -6.93 -2.58
C VAL A 140 -14.24 -5.42 -2.47
N THR A 141 -13.38 -4.73 -1.70
CA THR A 141 -13.45 -3.27 -1.52
C THR A 141 -12.22 -2.55 -2.06
N GLY A 142 -11.13 -3.25 -2.32
CA GLY A 142 -9.87 -2.62 -2.70
C GLY A 142 -9.24 -1.73 -1.61
N LEU A 143 -9.63 -1.84 -0.35
CA LEU A 143 -8.99 -1.11 0.76
C LEU A 143 -7.48 -1.39 0.81
N ARG A 144 -6.69 -0.39 1.22
CA ARG A 144 -5.29 -0.64 1.59
C ARG A 144 -5.24 -1.46 2.87
N ILE A 145 -4.26 -2.36 3.00
CA ILE A 145 -4.12 -3.20 4.20
C ILE A 145 -4.12 -2.37 5.48
N ASN A 146 -3.40 -1.25 5.51
CA ASN A 146 -3.34 -0.39 6.69
C ASN A 146 -4.66 0.35 6.94
N GLU A 147 -5.44 0.66 5.90
CA GLU A 147 -6.78 1.22 6.05
C GLU A 147 -7.74 0.19 6.68
N ALA A 148 -7.71 -1.04 6.17
CA ALA A 148 -8.54 -2.12 6.69
C ALA A 148 -8.18 -2.51 8.13
N ILE A 149 -6.89 -2.62 8.45
CA ILE A 149 -6.42 -2.89 9.81
C ILE A 149 -6.77 -1.75 10.77
N ALA A 150 -6.74 -0.50 10.30
CA ALA A 150 -6.97 0.68 11.15
C ALA A 150 -8.44 0.89 11.52
N LEU A 151 -9.39 0.13 10.95
CA LEU A 151 -10.81 0.26 11.28
C LEU A 151 -11.08 -0.01 12.76
N ASP A 152 -11.85 0.87 13.36
CA ASP A 152 -12.49 0.70 14.67
C ASP A 152 -13.93 0.21 14.50
N GLU A 153 -14.55 -0.27 15.57
CA GLU A 153 -15.94 -0.73 15.54
C GLU A 153 -16.90 0.37 15.02
N GLY A 154 -16.71 1.60 15.45
CA GLY A 154 -17.53 2.75 15.01
C GLY A 154 -17.26 3.22 13.57
N ASP A 155 -16.27 2.63 12.86
CA ASP A 155 -16.00 2.94 11.46
C ASP A 155 -16.77 2.02 10.50
N VAL A 156 -17.40 0.96 11.02
CA VAL A 156 -18.06 -0.09 10.23
C VAL A 156 -19.55 -0.08 10.56
N ASP A 157 -20.30 0.69 9.80
CA ASP A 157 -21.76 0.71 9.89
C ASP A 157 -22.33 -0.45 9.07
N LEU A 158 -22.75 -1.51 9.76
CA LEU A 158 -23.30 -2.71 9.12
C LEU A 158 -24.81 -2.58 8.84
N ASP A 159 -25.47 -1.57 9.36
CA ASP A 159 -26.90 -1.34 9.10
C ASP A 159 -27.07 -0.53 7.82
N GLU A 160 -26.27 0.54 7.67
CA GLU A 160 -26.18 1.28 6.41
C GLU A 160 -25.29 0.59 5.35
N GLY A 161 -24.54 -0.42 5.73
CA GLY A 161 -23.63 -1.13 4.82
C GLY A 161 -22.48 -0.25 4.32
N VAL A 162 -21.85 0.54 5.19
CA VAL A 162 -20.80 1.49 4.83
C VAL A 162 -19.62 1.42 5.79
N ILE A 163 -18.41 1.50 5.25
CA ILE A 163 -17.18 1.71 6.02
C ILE A 163 -16.72 3.15 5.86
N THR A 164 -16.38 3.81 6.97
CA THR A 164 -15.74 5.12 7.01
C THR A 164 -14.23 4.98 7.15
N VAL A 165 -13.48 5.30 6.11
CA VAL A 165 -12.02 5.34 6.16
C VAL A 165 -11.58 6.73 6.60
N LYS A 166 -11.22 6.90 7.87
CA LYS A 166 -10.90 8.21 8.49
C LYS A 166 -9.56 8.80 8.07
N ARG A 167 -8.57 7.96 7.72
CA ARG A 167 -7.20 8.39 7.39
C ARG A 167 -6.71 7.65 6.15
N GLY A 168 -6.95 8.23 4.99
CA GLY A 168 -6.24 7.84 3.77
C GLY A 168 -4.78 8.34 3.79
N LYS A 169 -3.95 7.86 2.89
CA LYS A 169 -2.54 8.29 2.74
C LYS A 169 -2.34 9.81 2.65
N ASN A 170 -3.40 10.55 2.31
CA ASN A 170 -3.42 12.01 2.14
C ASN A 170 -4.32 12.73 3.17
N GLY A 171 -4.69 12.08 4.28
CA GLY A 171 -5.53 12.69 5.32
C GLY A 171 -7.01 12.83 4.97
N THR A 172 -7.46 12.41 3.79
CA THR A 172 -8.87 12.50 3.37
C THR A 172 -9.67 11.32 3.86
N ALA A 173 -10.79 11.59 4.51
CA ALA A 173 -11.80 10.58 4.84
C ALA A 173 -12.62 10.22 3.59
N ARG A 174 -13.06 8.97 3.49
CA ARG A 174 -13.96 8.52 2.44
C ARG A 174 -14.88 7.39 2.91
N PHE A 175 -16.03 7.29 2.27
CA PHE A 175 -16.96 6.21 2.47
C PHE A 175 -16.71 5.07 1.48
N VAL A 176 -16.86 3.84 1.95
CA VAL A 176 -16.73 2.62 1.15
C VAL A 176 -18.01 1.81 1.33
N PRO A 177 -18.93 1.82 0.34
CA PRO A 177 -20.15 1.04 0.39
C PRO A 177 -19.86 -0.46 0.30
N LEU A 178 -20.65 -1.27 0.99
CA LEU A 178 -20.51 -2.70 1.09
C LEU A 178 -21.68 -3.41 0.40
N ALA A 179 -21.38 -4.47 -0.33
CA ALA A 179 -22.41 -5.38 -0.82
C ALA A 179 -23.08 -6.14 0.36
N PRO A 180 -24.36 -6.56 0.23
CA PRO A 180 -25.08 -7.28 1.29
C PRO A 180 -24.36 -8.55 1.78
N SER A 181 -23.71 -9.30 0.88
CA SER A 181 -22.90 -10.47 1.23
C SER A 181 -21.68 -10.12 2.08
N THR A 182 -21.05 -8.97 1.82
CA THR A 182 -19.94 -8.46 2.61
C THR A 182 -20.42 -8.04 4.00
N VAL A 183 -21.54 -7.34 4.09
CA VAL A 183 -22.18 -6.99 5.37
C VAL A 183 -22.46 -8.23 6.20
N ALA A 184 -23.09 -9.27 5.60
CA ALA A 184 -23.37 -10.53 6.27
C ALA A 184 -22.08 -11.19 6.83
N ARG A 185 -21.00 -11.19 6.05
CA ARG A 185 -19.71 -11.74 6.49
C ARG A 185 -19.09 -10.93 7.64
N LEU A 186 -19.16 -9.60 7.58
CA LEU A 186 -18.65 -8.74 8.66
C LEU A 186 -19.48 -8.88 9.93
N ARG A 187 -20.81 -9.03 9.83
CA ARG A 187 -21.69 -9.34 10.98
C ARG A 187 -21.32 -10.67 11.62
N ALA A 188 -21.09 -11.70 10.82
CA ALA A 188 -20.65 -13.01 11.33
C ALA A 188 -19.30 -12.91 12.04
N TYR A 189 -18.33 -12.18 11.44
CA TYR A 189 -17.03 -11.93 12.08
C TYR A 189 -17.18 -11.19 13.42
N ARG A 190 -17.98 -10.11 13.46
CA ARG A 190 -18.24 -9.34 14.69
C ARG A 190 -18.82 -10.22 15.78
N ALA A 191 -19.80 -11.06 15.45
CA ALA A 191 -20.42 -11.99 16.39
C ALA A 191 -19.40 -13.00 16.96
N GLU A 192 -18.59 -13.61 16.10
CA GLU A 192 -17.54 -14.55 16.53
C GLU A 192 -16.44 -13.88 17.35
N ARG A 193 -16.02 -12.67 16.98
CA ARG A 193 -15.07 -11.89 17.78
C ARG A 193 -15.61 -11.62 19.18
N THR A 194 -16.88 -11.19 19.29
CA THR A 194 -17.53 -10.96 20.58
C THR A 194 -17.64 -12.25 21.39
N ARG A 195 -18.00 -13.36 20.75
CA ARG A 195 -18.10 -14.67 21.40
C ARG A 195 -16.75 -15.17 21.93
N LEU A 196 -15.67 -14.99 21.16
CA LEU A 196 -14.35 -15.54 21.47
C LEU A 196 -13.53 -14.64 22.41
N LEU A 197 -13.64 -13.32 22.26
CA LEU A 197 -12.80 -12.34 22.97
C LEU A 197 -13.58 -11.44 23.93
N GLY A 198 -14.91 -11.51 23.97
CA GLY A 198 -15.75 -10.61 24.76
C GLY A 198 -15.70 -9.15 24.29
N ALA A 199 -15.08 -8.87 23.13
CA ALA A 199 -14.80 -7.51 22.68
C ALA A 199 -15.98 -6.92 21.88
N THR A 200 -16.53 -5.80 22.34
CA THR A 200 -17.62 -5.07 21.68
C THR A 200 -17.22 -3.69 21.17
N THR A 201 -16.04 -3.21 21.57
CA THR A 201 -15.50 -1.87 21.23
C THR A 201 -14.03 -1.97 20.80
N GLY A 202 -13.45 -0.89 20.33
CA GLY A 202 -12.05 -0.80 19.94
C GLY A 202 -11.80 -1.21 18.48
N PRO A 203 -10.69 -1.92 18.18
CA PRO A 203 -10.36 -2.33 16.82
C PRO A 203 -11.43 -3.25 16.24
N PHE A 204 -11.84 -3.00 14.98
CA PHE A 204 -12.78 -3.91 14.30
C PHE A 204 -12.13 -5.29 14.08
N PHE A 205 -10.90 -5.32 13.54
CA PHE A 205 -10.12 -6.56 13.42
C PHE A 205 -9.20 -6.74 14.62
N MET A 206 -9.23 -7.94 15.21
CA MET A 206 -8.44 -8.28 16.40
C MET A 206 -7.63 -9.56 16.21
N ILE A 207 -6.48 -9.63 16.84
CA ILE A 207 -5.69 -10.85 17.05
C ILE A 207 -6.08 -11.51 18.39
N GLU A 208 -5.45 -12.63 18.73
CA GLU A 208 -5.76 -13.42 19.93
C GLU A 208 -5.58 -12.68 21.26
N SER A 209 -4.76 -11.62 21.29
CA SER A 209 -4.60 -10.77 22.48
C SER A 209 -5.70 -9.69 22.63
N GLY A 210 -6.65 -9.61 21.70
CA GLY A 210 -7.64 -8.52 21.63
C GLY A 210 -7.10 -7.24 20.99
N GLU A 211 -5.84 -7.22 20.60
CA GLU A 211 -5.21 -6.08 19.96
C GLU A 211 -5.46 -6.03 18.45
N ARG A 212 -5.21 -4.87 17.85
CA ARG A 212 -5.22 -4.66 16.40
C ARG A 212 -4.12 -5.47 15.72
N PRO A 213 -4.39 -6.18 14.59
CA PRO A 213 -3.34 -6.79 13.78
C PRO A 213 -2.34 -5.74 13.29
N THR A 214 -1.06 -6.08 13.29
CA THR A 214 -0.05 -5.26 12.61
C THR A 214 0.00 -5.60 11.11
N ASP A 215 0.49 -4.66 10.29
CA ASP A 215 0.75 -4.90 8.86
C ASP A 215 1.69 -6.13 8.66
N CYS A 216 2.69 -6.26 9.52
CA CYS A 216 3.60 -7.41 9.50
C CYS A 216 2.87 -8.73 9.78
N CYS A 217 1.98 -8.75 10.78
CA CYS A 217 1.19 -9.93 11.12
C CYS A 217 0.26 -10.34 9.97
N ALA A 218 -0.45 -9.38 9.37
CA ALA A 218 -1.35 -9.67 8.25
C ALA A 218 -0.59 -10.17 7.02
N ARG A 219 0.54 -9.56 6.66
CA ARG A 219 1.40 -10.01 5.55
C ARG A 219 2.00 -11.39 5.80
N TYR A 220 2.39 -11.68 7.03
CA TYR A 220 2.91 -12.99 7.40
C TYR A 220 1.85 -14.08 7.22
N ASN A 221 0.64 -13.86 7.73
CA ASN A 221 -0.46 -14.81 7.57
C ASN A 221 -0.85 -14.99 6.10
N PHE A 222 -0.88 -13.90 5.33
CA PHE A 222 -1.13 -13.97 3.89
C PHE A 222 -0.05 -14.77 3.15
N ALA A 223 1.22 -14.62 3.55
CA ALA A 223 2.32 -15.38 2.96
C ALA A 223 2.18 -16.88 3.24
N ILE A 224 1.84 -17.28 4.48
CA ILE A 224 1.56 -18.68 4.83
C ILE A 224 0.46 -19.24 3.92
N VAL A 225 -0.69 -18.57 3.89
CA VAL A 225 -1.83 -18.99 3.06
C VAL A 225 -1.45 -19.14 1.59
N SER A 226 -0.72 -18.16 1.05
CA SER A 226 -0.32 -18.17 -0.36
C SER A 226 0.73 -19.24 -0.67
N GLN A 227 1.61 -19.57 0.29
CA GLN A 227 2.57 -20.66 0.16
C GLN A 227 1.87 -22.03 0.19
N ASP A 228 0.92 -22.22 1.10
CA ASP A 228 0.14 -23.44 1.18
C ASP A 228 -0.70 -23.71 -0.08
N LEU A 229 -1.08 -22.65 -0.79
CA LEU A 229 -1.81 -22.72 -2.06
C LEU A 229 -0.88 -22.78 -3.30
N GLY A 230 0.44 -22.81 -3.11
CA GLY A 230 1.40 -22.81 -4.22
C GLY A 230 1.50 -21.48 -4.98
N LEU A 231 0.83 -20.41 -4.52
CA LEU A 231 0.86 -19.09 -5.15
C LEU A 231 2.17 -18.34 -4.86
N ARG A 232 2.88 -18.69 -3.80
CA ARG A 232 4.17 -18.10 -3.41
C ARG A 232 5.19 -19.17 -3.13
N ALA A 233 6.40 -18.98 -3.64
CA ALA A 233 7.51 -19.84 -3.29
C ALA A 233 8.05 -19.50 -1.90
N PRO A 234 8.32 -20.51 -1.03
CA PRO A 234 9.02 -20.28 0.23
C PRO A 234 10.45 -19.82 -0.05
N GLN A 235 10.98 -18.95 0.80
CA GLN A 235 12.37 -18.49 0.71
C GLN A 235 13.10 -18.65 2.03
N ARG A 236 14.33 -19.19 1.96
CA ARG A 236 15.16 -19.52 3.13
C ARG A 236 15.43 -18.32 4.04
N PHE A 237 15.57 -17.11 3.50
CA PHE A 237 15.93 -15.90 4.23
C PHE A 237 14.85 -14.82 4.23
N CYS A 238 13.67 -15.10 3.71
CA CYS A 238 12.57 -14.17 3.66
C CYS A 238 11.28 -14.85 4.13
N LYS A 239 10.82 -14.51 5.32
CA LYS A 239 9.60 -15.09 5.93
C LYS A 239 8.37 -14.98 5.03
N HIS A 240 8.35 -13.97 4.16
CA HIS A 240 7.21 -13.73 3.28
C HIS A 240 7.34 -14.39 1.90
N GLY A 241 8.50 -14.93 1.53
CA GLY A 241 8.75 -15.49 0.20
C GLY A 241 8.65 -14.45 -0.93
N ARG A 242 8.74 -14.92 -2.19
CA ARG A 242 8.48 -14.11 -3.39
C ARG A 242 7.21 -14.57 -4.09
N GLY A 243 6.45 -13.65 -4.66
CA GLY A 243 5.23 -13.94 -5.39
C GLY A 243 4.12 -12.94 -5.10
N PRO A 244 2.88 -13.28 -5.43
CA PRO A 244 1.71 -12.43 -5.25
C PRO A 244 1.57 -11.95 -3.80
N ARG A 245 1.17 -10.69 -3.61
CA ARG A 245 1.13 -10.02 -2.30
C ARG A 245 -0.32 -9.69 -1.92
N ILE A 246 -0.58 -9.47 -0.64
CA ILE A 246 -1.89 -9.01 -0.17
C ILE A 246 -2.35 -7.71 -0.87
N HIS A 247 -1.41 -6.83 -1.25
CA HIS A 247 -1.73 -5.60 -1.99
C HIS A 247 -2.24 -5.87 -3.41
N ASP A 248 -1.89 -7.02 -3.98
CA ASP A 248 -2.35 -7.42 -5.31
C ASP A 248 -3.85 -7.79 -5.31
N LEU A 249 -4.48 -8.07 -4.15
CA LEU A 249 -5.95 -8.15 -4.01
C LEU A 249 -6.62 -6.81 -4.38
N ARG A 250 -6.06 -5.69 -3.91
CA ARG A 250 -6.53 -4.36 -4.28
C ARG A 250 -6.31 -4.06 -5.76
N HIS A 251 -5.17 -4.48 -6.31
CA HIS A 251 -4.92 -4.37 -7.75
C HIS A 251 -5.95 -5.18 -8.55
N THR A 252 -6.26 -6.39 -8.10
CA THR A 252 -7.29 -7.24 -8.70
C THR A 252 -8.66 -6.57 -8.67
N PHE A 253 -9.07 -6.00 -7.54
CA PHE A 253 -10.31 -5.23 -7.43
C PHE A 253 -10.38 -4.10 -8.46
N ALA A 254 -9.34 -3.27 -8.54
CA ALA A 254 -9.31 -2.15 -9.47
C ALA A 254 -9.39 -2.60 -10.95
N VAL A 255 -8.58 -3.60 -11.31
CA VAL A 255 -8.57 -4.15 -12.68
C VAL A 255 -9.92 -4.75 -13.05
N ARG A 256 -10.53 -5.56 -12.18
CA ARG A 256 -11.85 -6.16 -12.43
C ARG A 256 -12.94 -5.09 -12.58
N THR A 257 -12.88 -4.03 -11.78
CA THR A 257 -13.82 -2.91 -11.89
C THR A 257 -13.70 -2.24 -13.26
N ILE A 258 -12.49 -1.94 -13.72
CA ILE A 258 -12.23 -1.34 -15.02
C ILE A 258 -12.67 -2.29 -16.16
N MET A 259 -12.32 -3.56 -16.09
CA MET A 259 -12.77 -4.58 -17.07
C MET A 259 -14.30 -4.66 -17.14
N GLY A 260 -14.96 -4.57 -16.00
CA GLY A 260 -16.40 -4.55 -15.90
C GLY A 260 -17.04 -3.36 -16.66
N TRP A 261 -16.42 -2.19 -16.62
CA TRP A 261 -16.90 -1.03 -17.38
C TRP A 261 -16.80 -1.25 -18.89
N TYR A 262 -15.62 -1.72 -19.37
CA TYR A 262 -15.45 -2.03 -20.79
C TYR A 262 -16.46 -3.07 -21.29
N ARG A 263 -16.72 -4.13 -20.50
CA ARG A 263 -17.72 -5.16 -20.84
C ARG A 263 -19.14 -4.63 -20.86
N LYS A 264 -19.47 -3.65 -19.99
CA LYS A 264 -20.78 -3.00 -19.94
C LYS A 264 -20.92 -1.82 -20.91
N GLY A 265 -19.90 -1.51 -21.70
CA GLY A 265 -19.90 -0.38 -22.62
C GLY A 265 -19.93 0.99 -21.94
N LEU A 266 -19.58 1.07 -20.64
CA LEU A 266 -19.49 2.35 -19.93
C LEU A 266 -18.27 3.15 -20.40
N ASP A 267 -18.33 4.46 -20.21
CA ASP A 267 -17.21 5.35 -20.53
C ASP A 267 -16.13 5.29 -19.45
N PRO A 268 -14.95 4.66 -19.73
CA PRO A 268 -13.90 4.51 -18.72
C PRO A 268 -13.36 5.84 -18.20
N ASP A 269 -13.35 6.91 -19.01
CA ASP A 269 -12.80 8.20 -18.57
C ASP A 269 -13.66 8.84 -17.48
N ARG A 270 -14.99 8.73 -17.61
CA ARG A 270 -15.91 9.16 -16.56
C ARG A 270 -15.82 8.31 -15.28
N GLU A 271 -15.72 7.00 -15.44
CA GLU A 271 -15.70 6.07 -14.31
C GLU A 271 -14.34 6.05 -13.59
N MET A 272 -13.24 6.35 -14.29
CA MET A 272 -11.89 6.35 -13.74
C MET A 272 -11.71 7.34 -12.59
N ILE A 273 -12.33 8.53 -12.69
CA ILE A 273 -12.31 9.55 -11.64
C ILE A 273 -13.02 9.03 -10.39
N LYS A 274 -14.17 8.38 -10.56
CA LYS A 274 -14.93 7.78 -9.45
C LYS A 274 -14.11 6.70 -8.75
N LEU A 275 -13.48 5.80 -9.51
CA LEU A 275 -12.62 4.76 -8.95
C LEU A 275 -11.40 5.34 -8.26
N SER A 276 -10.79 6.39 -8.82
CA SER A 276 -9.65 7.09 -8.20
C SER A 276 -10.02 7.65 -6.83
N THR A 277 -11.18 8.31 -6.74
CA THR A 277 -11.73 8.83 -5.48
C THR A 277 -12.07 7.70 -4.51
N TYR A 278 -12.77 6.67 -4.97
CA TYR A 278 -13.14 5.50 -4.17
C TYR A 278 -11.89 4.80 -3.58
N LEU A 279 -10.84 4.60 -4.38
CA LEU A 279 -9.60 4.02 -3.94
C LEU A 279 -8.75 4.97 -3.07
N GLY A 280 -9.07 6.26 -3.02
CA GLY A 280 -8.28 7.28 -2.33
C GLY A 280 -6.88 7.44 -2.93
N HIS A 281 -6.80 7.55 -4.27
CA HIS A 281 -5.59 7.91 -4.98
C HIS A 281 -5.43 9.44 -4.98
N ALA A 282 -4.23 9.92 -4.62
CA ALA A 282 -3.92 11.36 -4.62
C ALA A 282 -3.87 11.93 -6.05
N LYS A 283 -3.58 11.07 -7.03
CA LYS A 283 -3.43 11.44 -8.43
C LYS A 283 -4.14 10.40 -9.31
N PRO A 284 -4.93 10.82 -10.31
CA PRO A 284 -5.61 9.90 -11.22
C PRO A 284 -4.66 8.96 -11.98
N GLU A 285 -3.42 9.40 -12.26
CA GLU A 285 -2.40 8.60 -12.95
C GLU A 285 -2.12 7.27 -12.24
N HIS A 286 -2.33 7.22 -10.93
CA HIS A 286 -2.18 5.98 -10.17
C HIS A 286 -3.26 4.94 -10.49
N THR A 287 -4.40 5.38 -11.03
CA THR A 287 -5.48 4.51 -11.50
C THR A 287 -5.31 4.18 -12.98
N TYR A 288 -4.93 5.15 -13.81
CA TYR A 288 -4.65 4.93 -15.24
C TYR A 288 -3.51 3.93 -15.47
N TRP A 289 -2.55 3.85 -14.56
CA TRP A 289 -1.48 2.86 -14.62
C TRP A 289 -1.98 1.41 -14.75
N TYR A 290 -3.19 1.07 -14.28
CA TYR A 290 -3.75 -0.27 -14.45
C TYR A 290 -3.99 -0.63 -15.92
N ILE A 291 -4.34 0.33 -16.76
CA ILE A 291 -4.55 0.11 -18.18
C ILE A 291 -3.25 -0.30 -18.86
N GLU A 292 -2.14 0.36 -18.53
CA GLU A 292 -0.82 0.04 -19.09
C GLU A 292 -0.25 -1.28 -18.54
N ALA A 293 -0.55 -1.58 -17.27
CA ALA A 293 0.06 -2.70 -16.56
C ALA A 293 -0.58 -4.05 -16.89
N VAL A 294 -1.82 -4.06 -17.41
CA VAL A 294 -2.62 -5.26 -17.64
C VAL A 294 -2.95 -5.40 -19.14
N PRO A 295 -2.36 -6.40 -19.84
CA PRO A 295 -2.52 -6.56 -21.29
C PRO A 295 -3.99 -6.62 -21.75
N GLU A 296 -4.85 -7.30 -20.99
CA GLU A 296 -6.28 -7.43 -21.30
C GLU A 296 -7.00 -6.07 -21.29
N LEU A 297 -6.63 -5.18 -20.37
CA LEU A 297 -7.18 -3.82 -20.33
C LEU A 297 -6.70 -2.99 -21.51
N LEU A 298 -5.44 -3.15 -21.92
CA LEU A 298 -4.89 -2.47 -23.07
C LEU A 298 -5.60 -2.92 -24.37
N GLN A 299 -5.86 -4.22 -24.53
CA GLN A 299 -6.63 -4.77 -25.65
C GLN A 299 -8.05 -4.20 -25.69
N LEU A 300 -8.76 -4.13 -24.56
CA LEU A 300 -10.11 -3.56 -24.48
C LEU A 300 -10.12 -2.06 -24.82
N ALA A 301 -9.10 -1.33 -24.40
CA ALA A 301 -8.93 0.09 -24.74
C ALA A 301 -8.71 0.29 -26.25
N SER A 302 -7.82 -0.52 -26.87
CA SER A 302 -7.57 -0.50 -28.30
C SER A 302 -8.84 -0.80 -29.11
N ALA A 303 -9.54 -1.87 -28.78
CA ALA A 303 -10.79 -2.24 -29.45
C ALA A 303 -11.90 -1.17 -29.32
N ARG A 304 -11.91 -0.40 -28.23
CA ARG A 304 -12.82 0.74 -28.08
C ARG A 304 -12.43 1.91 -29.00
N ALA A 305 -11.13 2.23 -29.06
CA ALA A 305 -10.62 3.29 -29.93
C ALA A 305 -10.94 3.00 -31.41
N GLU A 306 -10.72 1.77 -31.85
CA GLU A 306 -11.04 1.32 -33.21
C GLU A 306 -12.55 1.49 -33.56
N ARG A 307 -13.43 1.08 -32.64
CA ARG A 307 -14.88 1.27 -32.80
C ARG A 307 -15.28 2.73 -32.88
N SER A 308 -14.67 3.59 -32.07
CA SER A 308 -14.93 5.02 -32.07
C SER A 308 -14.51 5.68 -33.42
N LEU A 309 -13.36 5.30 -33.95
CA LEU A 309 -12.85 5.75 -35.23
C LEU A 309 -13.77 5.29 -36.38
N ALA A 310 -14.22 4.03 -36.39
CA ALA A 310 -15.13 3.49 -37.38
C ALA A 310 -16.48 4.21 -37.38
N ALA A 311 -17.06 4.47 -36.18
CA ALA A 311 -18.30 5.23 -36.06
C ALA A 311 -18.18 6.67 -36.56
N SER A 312 -17.06 7.34 -36.28
CA SER A 312 -16.77 8.70 -36.76
C SER A 312 -16.59 8.76 -38.30
N ALA A 313 -16.01 7.72 -38.88
CA ALA A 313 -15.87 7.62 -40.35
C ALA A 313 -17.23 7.42 -41.05
N SER A 314 -18.11 6.58 -40.48
CA SER A 314 -19.46 6.33 -41.01
C SER A 314 -20.35 7.59 -40.97
N GLN A 315 -20.22 8.42 -39.93
CA GLN A 315 -20.96 9.68 -39.83
C GLN A 315 -20.51 10.73 -40.86
N LYS A 316 -19.24 10.75 -41.24
CA LYS A 316 -18.71 11.67 -42.28
C LYS A 316 -19.01 11.21 -43.69
N GLY A 317 -19.25 9.91 -43.93
CA GLY A 317 -19.60 9.36 -45.24
C GLY A 317 -21.09 9.49 -45.61
N GLY A 318 -21.98 9.71 -44.62
CA GLY A 318 -23.42 9.87 -44.82
C GLY A 318 -23.90 11.31 -45.03
N ALA A 319 -22.99 12.29 -45.02
CA ALA A 319 -23.28 13.71 -45.19
C ALA A 319 -22.89 14.26 -46.61
N ARG A 320 -22.92 13.40 -47.64
CA ARG A 320 -22.75 13.78 -49.03
C ARG A 320 -24.02 13.54 -49.81
#